data_7904a655e2f7ea10b90c2582a18d66d3
#
_entry.id   7904a655e2f7ea10b90c2582a18d66d3
#
_cell.length_a   1.000
_cell.length_b   1.000
_cell.length_c   1.000
_cell.angle_alpha   90.00
_cell.angle_beta   90.00
_cell.angle_gamma   90.00
#
_symmetry.space_group_name_H-M   'P 1'
#
loop_
_entity.id
_entity.type
_entity.pdbx_description
1 polymer ?
#
loop_
_entity_poly.entity_id
_entity_poly.type
_entity_poly.pdbx_seq_one_letter_code
_entity_poly.pdbx_strand_id
1 'polypeptide(L)'
;MTDFSTDREIANASLAELDPEIAAVLEGELGRQRETLEMIASENFVPRAVLQAQGSVLTNKYAEGYPGKRYYGGCEQVDVAENLAIERAKSLFGAGYANVQPHSGATANAAVLHALATPGDTILGLSLAHGGHLTHGMKINFSGKLYNVAAYEVDPTTYRIDYDALRAKALESKPRVIIAGWSAYPRHLDFEAFRSIADEVGALLWTDMAHFAGLVAAGLHPNPVPYSDVVSSTVHKTLGGPRSGLILARDEEPWGKK
;
A
#
# COMPACT_ATOMS: atom_id res chain seq x y z
N MET A 1 33.70 21.21 14.82
CA MET A 1 33.74 20.65 13.45
C MET A 1 34.86 19.64 13.42
N THR A 2 34.55 18.37 13.20
CA THR A 2 35.57 17.32 13.06
C THR A 2 36.24 17.51 11.70
N ASP A 3 37.58 17.62 11.69
CA ASP A 3 38.31 17.75 10.44
C ASP A 3 38.57 16.37 9.87
N PHE A 4 37.79 16.00 8.85
CA PHE A 4 37.97 14.72 8.13
C PHE A 4 39.03 14.95 7.03
N SER A 5 40.22 14.43 7.28
CA SER A 5 41.37 14.65 6.39
C SER A 5 41.41 13.76 5.17
N THR A 6 40.59 12.68 5.11
CA THR A 6 40.55 11.73 4.00
C THR A 6 39.16 11.23 3.69
N ASP A 7 38.88 10.90 2.40
CA ASP A 7 37.60 10.25 1.97
C ASP A 7 37.31 8.95 2.74
N ARG A 8 38.36 8.26 3.20
CA ARG A 8 38.25 7.02 3.96
C ARG A 8 37.72 7.26 5.38
N GLU A 9 38.09 8.36 6.01
CA GLU A 9 37.61 8.75 7.33
C GLU A 9 36.12 9.12 7.25
N ILE A 10 35.73 9.90 6.24
CA ILE A 10 34.33 10.24 5.99
C ILE A 10 33.50 8.95 5.76
N ALA A 11 34.01 8.04 4.93
CA ALA A 11 33.29 6.80 4.59
C ALA A 11 33.07 5.85 5.79
N ASN A 12 33.88 5.96 6.84
CA ASN A 12 33.80 5.11 8.03
C ASN A 12 33.25 5.84 9.28
N ALA A 13 33.04 7.13 9.20
CA ALA A 13 32.54 7.91 10.33
C ALA A 13 31.08 7.55 10.63
N SER A 14 30.74 7.58 11.89
CA SER A 14 29.34 7.44 12.34
C SER A 14 28.51 8.69 11.99
N LEU A 15 27.20 8.56 12.00
CA LEU A 15 26.31 9.70 11.81
C LEU A 15 26.56 10.80 12.86
N ALA A 16 26.80 10.42 14.11
CA ALA A 16 27.07 11.38 15.19
C ALA A 16 28.35 12.19 14.99
N GLU A 17 29.34 11.63 14.30
CA GLU A 17 30.58 12.32 13.93
C GLU A 17 30.40 13.22 12.72
N LEU A 18 29.64 12.78 11.70
CA LEU A 18 29.42 13.53 10.46
C LEU A 18 28.35 14.63 10.62
N ASP A 19 27.23 14.28 11.26
CA ASP A 19 26.07 15.15 11.41
C ASP A 19 25.43 14.97 12.80
N PRO A 20 26.01 15.62 13.81
CA PRO A 20 25.49 15.52 15.18
C PRO A 20 24.08 16.09 15.34
N GLU A 21 23.65 17.01 14.47
CA GLU A 21 22.31 17.58 14.50
C GLU A 21 21.27 16.53 14.11
N ILE A 22 21.49 15.79 13.04
CA ILE A 22 20.62 14.68 12.64
C ILE A 22 20.71 13.51 13.63
N ALA A 23 21.86 13.21 14.19
CA ALA A 23 21.98 12.20 15.24
C ALA A 23 21.11 12.53 16.45
N ALA A 24 21.10 13.80 16.89
CA ALA A 24 20.24 14.28 17.97
C ALA A 24 18.74 14.19 17.64
N VAL A 25 18.35 14.44 16.38
CA VAL A 25 16.96 14.26 15.93
C VAL A 25 16.52 12.81 16.07
N LEU A 26 17.36 11.85 15.64
CA LEU A 26 17.04 10.40 15.75
C LEU A 26 16.93 9.97 17.22
N GLU A 27 17.80 10.45 18.09
CA GLU A 27 17.72 10.17 19.53
C GLU A 27 16.45 10.78 20.16
N GLY A 28 16.13 12.02 19.80
CA GLY A 28 14.91 12.71 20.25
C GLY A 28 13.64 11.98 19.81
N GLU A 29 13.59 11.52 18.56
CA GLU A 29 12.44 10.73 18.05
C GLU A 29 12.33 9.37 18.74
N LEU A 30 13.44 8.71 19.03
CA LEU A 30 13.42 7.47 19.80
C LEU A 30 12.88 7.72 21.24
N GLY A 31 13.27 8.83 21.86
CA GLY A 31 12.72 9.29 23.15
C GLY A 31 11.21 9.49 23.06
N ARG A 32 10.75 10.26 22.06
CA ARG A 32 9.31 10.48 21.84
C ARG A 32 8.53 9.18 21.72
N GLN A 33 9.00 8.22 20.93
CA GLN A 33 8.34 6.93 20.74
C GLN A 33 8.28 6.09 22.02
N ARG A 34 9.25 6.23 22.93
CA ARG A 34 9.27 5.51 24.22
C ARG A 34 8.37 6.15 25.27
N GLU A 35 8.19 7.45 25.23
CA GLU A 35 7.54 8.23 26.28
C GLU A 35 6.10 8.62 25.96
N THR A 36 5.65 8.45 24.71
CA THR A 36 4.30 8.81 24.27
C THR A 36 3.51 7.60 23.80
N LEU A 37 2.18 7.69 23.94
CA LEU A 37 1.26 6.70 23.36
C LEU A 37 0.94 7.10 21.92
N GLU A 38 1.23 6.19 20.98
CA GLU A 38 0.90 6.39 19.58
C GLU A 38 -0.56 6.02 19.32
N MET A 39 -1.37 7.01 18.91
CA MET A 39 -2.81 6.84 18.65
C MET A 39 -3.17 6.97 17.18
N ILE A 40 -2.20 7.11 16.28
CA ILE A 40 -2.42 7.18 14.84
C ILE A 40 -2.48 5.76 14.27
N ALA A 41 -3.66 5.35 13.81
CA ALA A 41 -3.93 3.98 13.36
C ALA A 41 -3.06 3.51 12.17
N SER A 42 -2.43 4.43 11.45
CA SER A 42 -1.52 4.13 10.33
C SER A 42 -0.05 4.03 10.73
N GLU A 43 0.27 4.19 12.01
CA GLU A 43 1.64 4.10 12.51
C GLU A 43 1.87 2.76 13.24
N ASN A 44 3.11 2.26 13.16
CA ASN A 44 3.53 1.03 13.82
C ASN A 44 5.04 1.10 14.10
N PHE A 45 5.49 0.34 15.08
CA PHE A 45 6.90 0.19 15.41
C PHE A 45 7.47 -0.99 14.65
N VAL A 46 8.44 -0.73 13.76
CA VAL A 46 9.09 -1.78 12.99
C VAL A 46 10.10 -2.57 13.83
N PRO A 47 10.25 -3.89 13.64
CA PRO A 47 11.32 -4.66 14.26
C PRO A 47 12.70 -4.13 13.87
N ARG A 48 13.67 -4.28 14.80
CA ARG A 48 15.06 -3.87 14.56
C ARG A 48 15.64 -4.46 13.26
N ALA A 49 15.28 -5.71 12.93
CA ALA A 49 15.72 -6.35 11.69
C ALA A 49 15.29 -5.63 10.42
N VAL A 50 14.10 -4.98 10.44
CA VAL A 50 13.61 -4.14 9.33
C VAL A 50 14.48 -2.90 9.18
N LEU A 51 14.81 -2.21 10.29
CA LEU A 51 15.72 -1.04 10.26
C LEU A 51 17.12 -1.43 9.75
N GLN A 52 17.65 -2.58 10.16
CA GLN A 52 18.93 -3.09 9.67
C GLN A 52 18.93 -3.39 8.17
N ALA A 53 17.83 -3.97 7.65
CA ALA A 53 17.69 -4.25 6.23
C ALA A 53 17.59 -2.98 5.39
N GLN A 54 16.82 -1.97 5.87
CA GLN A 54 16.68 -0.68 5.19
C GLN A 54 17.99 0.09 5.11
N GLY A 55 18.79 0.12 6.20
CA GLY A 55 20.08 0.79 6.28
C GLY A 55 21.24 -0.07 5.79
N SER A 56 21.00 -1.04 4.89
CA SER A 56 22.03 -1.95 4.40
C SER A 56 22.72 -1.46 3.12
N VAL A 57 23.78 -2.18 2.73
CA VAL A 57 24.53 -1.92 1.49
C VAL A 57 23.71 -2.06 0.21
N LEU A 58 22.51 -2.64 0.28
CA LEU A 58 21.58 -2.67 -0.86
C LEU A 58 21.20 -1.27 -1.33
N THR A 59 21.27 -0.26 -0.46
CA THR A 59 21.10 1.17 -0.79
C THR A 59 22.02 1.63 -1.93
N ASN A 60 23.20 1.02 -2.09
CA ASN A 60 24.17 1.41 -3.11
C ASN A 60 23.85 0.87 -4.50
N LYS A 61 22.88 -0.07 -4.60
CA LYS A 61 22.64 -0.79 -5.86
C LYS A 61 21.49 -0.20 -6.67
N TYR A 62 21.79 0.23 -7.86
CA TYR A 62 20.81 0.60 -8.87
C TYR A 62 20.22 -0.65 -9.53
N ALA A 63 18.88 -0.86 -9.42
CA ALA A 63 18.21 -2.10 -9.82
C ALA A 63 16.93 -1.86 -10.64
N GLU A 64 17.01 -0.94 -11.61
CA GLU A 64 15.91 -0.64 -12.52
C GLU A 64 15.51 -1.88 -13.33
N GLY A 65 14.22 -2.10 -13.51
CA GLY A 65 13.66 -3.30 -14.13
C GLY A 65 13.11 -4.27 -13.08
N TYR A 66 12.98 -5.53 -13.46
CA TYR A 66 12.45 -6.62 -12.61
C TYR A 66 13.47 -7.74 -12.44
N PRO A 67 13.32 -8.64 -11.46
CA PRO A 67 14.20 -9.78 -11.29
C PRO A 67 14.43 -10.56 -12.60
N GLY A 68 15.68 -10.80 -12.94
CA GLY A 68 16.07 -11.44 -14.20
C GLY A 68 15.92 -10.60 -15.48
N LYS A 69 15.40 -9.37 -15.36
CA LYS A 69 15.17 -8.42 -16.48
C LYS A 69 15.61 -7.01 -16.07
N ARG A 70 16.84 -6.88 -15.56
CA ARG A 70 17.41 -5.60 -15.14
C ARG A 70 18.09 -4.87 -16.29
N TYR A 71 18.09 -3.55 -16.20
CA TYR A 71 18.84 -2.70 -17.15
C TYR A 71 20.33 -2.65 -16.82
N TYR A 72 20.75 -3.03 -15.60
CA TYR A 72 22.14 -2.96 -15.11
C TYR A 72 22.63 -4.32 -14.62
N GLY A 73 23.93 -4.56 -14.75
CA GLY A 73 24.59 -5.74 -14.17
C GLY A 73 24.74 -5.64 -12.65
N GLY A 74 25.11 -6.77 -12.00
CA GLY A 74 25.37 -6.83 -10.56
C GLY A 74 24.11 -6.83 -9.69
N CYS A 75 22.96 -7.25 -10.24
CA CYS A 75 21.67 -7.25 -9.54
C CYS A 75 21.32 -8.60 -8.89
N GLU A 76 22.19 -9.56 -8.90
CA GLU A 76 21.93 -10.95 -8.49
C GLU A 76 21.40 -11.01 -7.04
N GLN A 77 21.99 -10.25 -6.12
CA GLN A 77 21.56 -10.22 -4.72
C GLN A 77 20.25 -9.44 -4.53
N VAL A 78 20.05 -8.36 -5.28
CA VAL A 78 18.78 -7.60 -5.29
C VAL A 78 17.66 -8.46 -5.85
N ASP A 79 17.92 -9.25 -6.89
CA ASP A 79 16.94 -10.19 -7.46
C ASP A 79 16.51 -11.24 -6.43
N VAL A 80 17.45 -11.76 -5.65
CA VAL A 80 17.12 -12.69 -4.54
C VAL A 80 16.22 -12.00 -3.51
N ALA A 81 16.56 -10.78 -3.09
CA ALA A 81 15.78 -10.04 -2.11
C ALA A 81 14.35 -9.74 -2.62
N GLU A 82 14.22 -9.28 -3.86
CA GLU A 82 12.91 -8.97 -4.46
C GLU A 82 12.08 -10.24 -4.68
N ASN A 83 12.66 -11.32 -5.20
CA ASN A 83 11.98 -12.60 -5.37
C ASN A 83 11.49 -13.17 -4.03
N LEU A 84 12.29 -13.10 -2.96
CA LEU A 84 11.87 -13.50 -1.63
C LEU A 84 10.69 -12.67 -1.13
N ALA A 85 10.68 -11.37 -1.38
CA ALA A 85 9.55 -10.50 -1.01
C ALA A 85 8.29 -10.85 -1.79
N ILE A 86 8.40 -11.08 -3.11
CA ILE A 86 7.29 -11.50 -3.98
C ILE A 86 6.70 -12.83 -3.48
N GLU A 87 7.52 -13.87 -3.32
CA GLU A 87 7.02 -15.19 -2.94
C GLU A 87 6.42 -15.21 -1.53
N ARG A 88 7.01 -14.46 -0.58
CA ARG A 88 6.46 -14.31 0.76
C ARG A 88 5.13 -13.56 0.78
N ALA A 89 4.99 -12.50 -0.02
CA ALA A 89 3.73 -11.77 -0.15
C ALA A 89 2.64 -12.65 -0.77
N LYS A 90 2.97 -13.41 -1.83
CA LYS A 90 2.05 -14.38 -2.44
C LYS A 90 1.60 -15.43 -1.43
N SER A 91 2.53 -16.03 -0.72
CA SER A 91 2.25 -17.06 0.30
C SER A 91 1.41 -16.52 1.46
N LEU A 92 1.72 -15.31 1.94
CA LEU A 92 1.03 -14.69 3.09
C LEU A 92 -0.45 -14.41 2.82
N PHE A 93 -0.78 -13.99 1.60
CA PHE A 93 -2.13 -13.56 1.23
C PHE A 93 -2.86 -14.53 0.30
N GLY A 94 -2.22 -15.63 -0.13
CA GLY A 94 -2.80 -16.58 -1.08
C GLY A 94 -2.96 -15.96 -2.49
N ALA A 95 -2.04 -15.10 -2.89
CA ALA A 95 -2.07 -14.43 -4.18
C ALA A 95 -1.27 -15.20 -5.25
N GLY A 96 -1.71 -15.15 -6.51
CA GLY A 96 -0.95 -15.69 -7.64
C GLY A 96 0.10 -14.71 -8.17
N TYR A 97 -0.13 -13.42 -7.98
CA TYR A 97 0.78 -12.34 -8.40
C TYR A 97 1.07 -11.37 -7.27
N ALA A 98 2.30 -10.85 -7.20
CA ALA A 98 2.69 -9.76 -6.31
C ALA A 98 3.69 -8.83 -6.99
N ASN A 99 3.52 -7.51 -6.78
CA ASN A 99 4.50 -6.48 -7.10
C ASN A 99 4.87 -5.76 -5.81
N VAL A 100 6.17 -5.77 -5.47
CA VAL A 100 6.70 -5.22 -4.21
C VAL A 100 7.50 -3.93 -4.43
N GLN A 101 7.49 -3.37 -5.63
CA GLN A 101 8.26 -2.18 -5.99
C GLN A 101 7.62 -0.83 -5.61
N PRO A 102 6.30 -0.67 -5.37
CA PRO A 102 5.76 0.64 -5.01
C PRO A 102 6.42 1.20 -3.75
N HIS A 103 6.81 2.48 -3.79
CA HIS A 103 7.46 3.15 -2.66
C HIS A 103 6.48 3.48 -1.52
N SER A 104 5.18 3.47 -1.80
CA SER A 104 4.11 3.76 -0.84
C SER A 104 2.78 3.16 -1.30
N GLY A 105 1.79 3.12 -0.41
CA GLY A 105 0.41 2.79 -0.79
C GLY A 105 -0.15 3.75 -1.83
N ALA A 106 0.19 5.04 -1.76
CA ALA A 106 -0.24 6.02 -2.77
C ALA A 106 0.34 5.71 -4.16
N THR A 107 1.62 5.28 -4.24
CA THR A 107 2.23 4.83 -5.50
C THR A 107 1.58 3.53 -5.99
N ALA A 108 1.31 2.57 -5.10
CA ALA A 108 0.59 1.34 -5.44
C ALA A 108 -0.80 1.67 -6.00
N ASN A 109 -1.55 2.53 -5.33
CA ASN A 109 -2.89 2.93 -5.75
C ASN A 109 -2.89 3.69 -7.09
N ALA A 110 -1.88 4.52 -7.33
CA ALA A 110 -1.71 5.19 -8.62
C ALA A 110 -1.44 4.19 -9.74
N ALA A 111 -0.56 3.21 -9.50
CA ALA A 111 -0.27 2.15 -10.47
C ALA A 111 -1.50 1.28 -10.76
N VAL A 112 -2.26 0.92 -9.72
CA VAL A 112 -3.52 0.16 -9.86
C VAL A 112 -4.53 0.94 -10.70
N LEU A 113 -4.79 2.20 -10.37
CA LEU A 113 -5.73 3.02 -11.16
C LEU A 113 -5.27 3.20 -12.60
N HIS A 114 -3.96 3.41 -12.82
CA HIS A 114 -3.42 3.52 -14.18
C HIS A 114 -3.58 2.23 -14.99
N ALA A 115 -3.54 1.07 -14.34
CA ALA A 115 -3.73 -0.23 -15.00
C ALA A 115 -5.22 -0.55 -15.26
N LEU A 116 -6.13 -0.12 -14.37
CA LEU A 116 -7.55 -0.52 -14.41
C LEU A 116 -8.45 0.47 -15.14
N ALA A 117 -8.07 1.75 -15.20
CA ALA A 117 -8.92 2.84 -15.70
C ALA A 117 -8.13 3.84 -16.54
N THR A 118 -8.82 4.53 -17.42
CA THR A 118 -8.29 5.66 -18.20
C THR A 118 -8.81 6.99 -17.62
N PRO A 119 -8.06 8.11 -17.79
CA PRO A 119 -8.55 9.41 -17.37
C PRO A 119 -9.95 9.71 -17.93
N GLY A 120 -10.88 10.12 -17.06
CA GLY A 120 -12.28 10.34 -17.40
C GLY A 120 -13.22 9.18 -17.10
N ASP A 121 -12.68 7.96 -16.84
CA ASP A 121 -13.51 6.86 -16.33
C ASP A 121 -14.06 7.19 -14.94
N THR A 122 -15.19 6.56 -14.57
CA THR A 122 -15.78 6.70 -13.25
C THR A 122 -15.19 5.67 -12.28
N ILE A 123 -14.78 6.12 -11.11
CA ILE A 123 -14.41 5.27 -9.96
C ILE A 123 -15.43 5.46 -8.84
N LEU A 124 -15.76 4.38 -8.12
CA LEU A 124 -16.69 4.39 -7.00
C LEU A 124 -15.96 3.94 -5.74
N GLY A 125 -15.79 4.81 -4.76
CA GLY A 125 -15.08 4.53 -3.50
C GLY A 125 -15.86 4.99 -2.27
N LEU A 126 -15.38 4.59 -1.08
CA LEU A 126 -15.94 5.09 0.17
C LEU A 126 -15.65 6.59 0.32
N SER A 127 -16.68 7.35 0.66
CA SER A 127 -16.56 8.79 0.95
C SER A 127 -15.47 9.06 1.99
N LEU A 128 -14.65 10.09 1.75
CA LEU A 128 -13.59 10.50 2.70
C LEU A 128 -14.18 10.83 4.08
N ALA A 129 -15.34 11.49 4.12
CA ALA A 129 -16.05 11.83 5.35
C ALA A 129 -16.51 10.59 6.15
N HIS A 130 -16.63 9.45 5.49
CA HIS A 130 -17.06 8.18 6.08
C HIS A 130 -15.91 7.15 6.21
N GLY A 131 -14.67 7.62 6.12
CA GLY A 131 -13.49 6.80 6.35
C GLY A 131 -12.74 6.33 5.11
N GLY A 132 -13.07 6.83 3.93
CA GLY A 132 -12.31 6.56 2.69
C GLY A 132 -10.88 7.11 2.74
N HIS A 133 -10.06 6.77 1.74
CA HIS A 133 -8.69 7.26 1.61
C HIS A 133 -8.61 8.38 0.57
N LEU A 134 -7.61 9.27 0.71
CA LEU A 134 -7.36 10.39 -0.22
C LEU A 134 -7.24 9.93 -1.68
N THR A 135 -6.57 8.79 -1.91
CA THR A 135 -6.36 8.22 -3.25
C THR A 135 -7.59 7.52 -3.84
N HIS A 136 -8.70 7.48 -3.11
CA HIS A 136 -9.98 6.92 -3.58
C HIS A 136 -10.90 7.97 -4.22
N GLY A 137 -10.35 9.07 -4.72
CA GLY A 137 -11.12 10.08 -5.46
C GLY A 137 -11.24 11.45 -4.79
N MET A 138 -10.44 11.77 -3.78
CA MET A 138 -10.45 13.11 -3.19
C MET A 138 -10.09 14.16 -4.26
N LYS A 139 -10.87 15.25 -4.36
CA LYS A 139 -10.80 16.25 -5.45
C LYS A 139 -9.41 16.84 -5.71
N ILE A 140 -8.61 17.05 -4.66
CA ILE A 140 -7.25 17.61 -4.81
C ILE A 140 -6.18 16.55 -5.03
N ASN A 141 -6.50 15.28 -4.84
CA ASN A 141 -5.64 14.14 -5.12
C ASN A 141 -5.61 13.85 -6.63
N PHE A 142 -4.55 13.16 -7.11
CA PHE A 142 -4.46 12.77 -8.52
C PHE A 142 -5.69 11.98 -8.98
N SER A 143 -6.24 11.10 -8.13
CA SER A 143 -7.41 10.28 -8.44
C SER A 143 -8.66 11.12 -8.69
N GLY A 144 -8.90 12.15 -7.88
CA GLY A 144 -10.02 13.06 -8.07
C GLY A 144 -9.82 14.08 -9.20
N LYS A 145 -8.59 14.24 -9.70
CA LYS A 145 -8.28 15.10 -10.85
C LYS A 145 -8.38 14.39 -12.19
N LEU A 146 -8.08 13.10 -12.22
CA LEU A 146 -8.00 12.29 -13.44
C LEU A 146 -9.31 11.55 -13.74
N TYR A 147 -10.06 11.16 -12.70
CA TYR A 147 -11.24 10.31 -12.82
C TYR A 147 -12.52 11.03 -12.37
N ASN A 148 -13.65 10.62 -12.93
CA ASN A 148 -14.96 10.97 -12.39
C ASN A 148 -15.18 10.17 -11.11
N VAL A 149 -15.61 10.82 -10.03
CA VAL A 149 -15.70 10.19 -8.72
C VAL A 149 -17.16 10.09 -8.29
N ALA A 150 -17.60 8.85 -8.06
CA ALA A 150 -18.80 8.54 -7.30
C ALA A 150 -18.38 8.04 -5.91
N ALA A 151 -19.21 8.26 -4.89
CA ALA A 151 -18.95 7.82 -3.55
C ALA A 151 -20.12 7.02 -2.98
N TYR A 152 -19.80 5.96 -2.24
CA TYR A 152 -20.73 5.31 -1.34
C TYR A 152 -20.43 5.72 0.10
N GLU A 153 -21.39 5.51 0.98
CA GLU A 153 -21.35 6.01 2.34
C GLU A 153 -21.72 4.90 3.33
N VAL A 154 -21.46 5.13 4.62
CA VAL A 154 -22.01 4.32 5.69
C VAL A 154 -23.41 4.83 6.05
N ASP A 155 -24.29 3.93 6.40
CA ASP A 155 -25.61 4.27 6.93
C ASP A 155 -25.48 5.05 8.25
N PRO A 156 -26.09 6.23 8.41
CA PRO A 156 -25.92 7.10 9.56
C PRO A 156 -26.52 6.55 10.86
N THR A 157 -27.38 5.52 10.76
CA THR A 157 -28.05 4.90 11.91
C THR A 157 -27.26 3.70 12.41
N THR A 158 -26.80 2.85 11.48
CA THR A 158 -26.10 1.60 11.81
C THR A 158 -24.59 1.73 11.84
N TYR A 159 -24.05 2.79 11.24
CA TYR A 159 -22.62 3.00 10.99
C TYR A 159 -21.97 1.86 10.21
N ARG A 160 -22.72 1.23 9.31
CA ARG A 160 -22.27 0.16 8.41
C ARG A 160 -22.45 0.55 6.96
N ILE A 161 -21.65 -0.05 6.09
CA ILE A 161 -21.89 0.03 4.65
C ILE A 161 -23.20 -0.72 4.36
N ASP A 162 -24.12 -0.02 3.71
CA ASP A 162 -25.35 -0.60 3.18
C ASP A 162 -25.07 -1.08 1.75
N TYR A 163 -25.07 -2.38 1.54
CA TYR A 163 -24.75 -3.00 0.25
C TYR A 163 -25.85 -2.78 -0.79
N ASP A 164 -27.12 -2.59 -0.39
CA ASP A 164 -28.20 -2.25 -1.32
C ASP A 164 -28.02 -0.80 -1.83
N ALA A 165 -27.66 0.12 -0.95
CA ALA A 165 -27.33 1.50 -1.32
C ALA A 165 -26.07 1.56 -2.20
N LEU A 166 -25.03 0.77 -1.89
CA LEU A 166 -23.83 0.64 -2.71
C LEU A 166 -24.17 0.12 -4.12
N ARG A 167 -25.01 -0.92 -4.20
CA ARG A 167 -25.49 -1.50 -5.47
C ARG A 167 -26.27 -0.46 -6.29
N ALA A 168 -27.19 0.26 -5.67
CA ALA A 168 -27.96 1.33 -6.33
C ALA A 168 -27.03 2.41 -6.87
N LYS A 169 -25.99 2.81 -6.10
CA LYS A 169 -25.00 3.80 -6.51
C LYS A 169 -24.11 3.30 -7.65
N ALA A 170 -23.75 2.04 -7.66
CA ALA A 170 -22.98 1.40 -8.73
C ALA A 170 -23.81 1.38 -10.04
N LEU A 171 -25.10 1.01 -9.98
CA LEU A 171 -26.00 1.01 -11.15
C LEU A 171 -26.20 2.41 -11.72
N GLU A 172 -26.32 3.43 -10.85
CA GLU A 172 -26.44 4.84 -11.25
C GLU A 172 -25.18 5.35 -11.92
N SER A 173 -24.02 5.16 -11.27
CA SER A 173 -22.75 5.78 -11.68
C SER A 173 -21.97 4.98 -12.74
N LYS A 174 -22.30 3.70 -12.94
CA LYS A 174 -21.66 2.78 -13.89
C LYS A 174 -20.13 2.87 -13.84
N PRO A 175 -19.52 2.62 -12.69
CA PRO A 175 -18.09 2.81 -12.53
C PRO A 175 -17.28 1.80 -13.35
N ARG A 176 -16.10 2.20 -13.79
CA ARG A 176 -15.08 1.30 -14.33
C ARG A 176 -14.43 0.48 -13.23
N VAL A 177 -14.25 1.09 -12.05
CA VAL A 177 -13.61 0.47 -10.88
C VAL A 177 -14.44 0.76 -9.64
N ILE A 178 -14.75 -0.29 -8.87
CA ILE A 178 -15.27 -0.20 -7.51
C ILE A 178 -14.11 -0.42 -6.55
N ILE A 179 -13.95 0.48 -5.58
CA ILE A 179 -12.87 0.46 -4.59
C ILE A 179 -13.46 0.00 -3.26
N ALA A 180 -13.08 -1.19 -2.82
CA ALA A 180 -13.32 -1.69 -1.48
C ALA A 180 -12.10 -1.40 -0.60
N GLY A 181 -12.28 -0.76 0.55
CA GLY A 181 -11.17 -0.40 1.44
C GLY A 181 -11.35 0.96 2.07
N TRP A 182 -10.57 1.22 3.09
CA TRP A 182 -10.79 2.35 3.97
C TRP A 182 -9.53 2.79 4.72
N SER A 183 -9.58 3.99 5.29
CA SER A 183 -8.61 4.48 6.28
C SER A 183 -9.16 4.41 7.70
N ALA A 184 -10.48 4.54 7.89
CA ALA A 184 -11.10 4.70 9.21
C ALA A 184 -12.50 4.06 9.30
N TYR A 185 -12.66 2.82 8.83
CA TYR A 185 -13.90 2.06 8.97
C TYR A 185 -13.65 0.82 9.84
N PRO A 186 -14.13 0.76 11.10
CA PRO A 186 -13.75 -0.26 12.07
C PRO A 186 -14.64 -1.53 11.99
N ARG A 187 -14.95 -2.00 10.80
CA ARG A 187 -15.79 -3.18 10.54
C ARG A 187 -15.18 -4.06 9.47
N HIS A 188 -15.59 -5.31 9.45
CA HIS A 188 -15.28 -6.20 8.33
C HIS A 188 -16.03 -5.77 7.08
N LEU A 189 -15.39 -5.96 5.93
CA LEU A 189 -16.02 -5.82 4.62
C LEU A 189 -16.50 -7.18 4.14
N ASP A 190 -17.66 -7.21 3.50
CA ASP A 190 -18.16 -8.35 2.76
C ASP A 190 -17.67 -8.25 1.30
N PHE A 191 -16.54 -8.90 1.03
CA PHE A 191 -15.92 -8.85 -0.30
C PHE A 191 -16.71 -9.65 -1.34
N GLU A 192 -17.50 -10.63 -0.94
CA GLU A 192 -18.39 -11.37 -1.83
C GLU A 192 -19.52 -10.47 -2.33
N ALA A 193 -20.11 -9.66 -1.44
CA ALA A 193 -21.11 -8.67 -1.82
C ALA A 193 -20.51 -7.61 -2.77
N PHE A 194 -19.31 -7.10 -2.48
CA PHE A 194 -18.60 -6.18 -3.40
C PHE A 194 -18.36 -6.82 -4.77
N ARG A 195 -17.93 -8.09 -4.82
CA ARG A 195 -17.68 -8.81 -6.08
C ARG A 195 -18.97 -8.96 -6.88
N SER A 196 -20.07 -9.39 -6.22
CA SER A 196 -21.38 -9.55 -6.87
C SER A 196 -21.87 -8.24 -7.49
N ILE A 197 -21.72 -7.11 -6.78
CA ILE A 197 -22.11 -5.78 -7.28
C ILE A 197 -21.22 -5.37 -8.47
N ALA A 198 -19.90 -5.61 -8.36
CA ALA A 198 -18.98 -5.28 -9.44
C ALA A 198 -19.28 -6.08 -10.71
N ASP A 199 -19.56 -7.37 -10.59
CA ASP A 199 -19.95 -8.25 -11.71
C ASP A 199 -21.25 -7.79 -12.37
N GLU A 200 -22.26 -7.39 -11.56
CA GLU A 200 -23.56 -6.92 -12.06
C GLU A 200 -23.42 -5.67 -12.96
N VAL A 201 -22.51 -4.76 -12.60
CA VAL A 201 -22.32 -3.51 -13.35
C VAL A 201 -21.16 -3.58 -14.37
N GLY A 202 -20.45 -4.72 -14.44
CA GLY A 202 -19.28 -4.90 -15.32
C GLY A 202 -18.05 -4.10 -14.89
N ALA A 203 -17.94 -3.77 -13.59
CA ALA A 203 -16.81 -3.06 -13.03
C ALA A 203 -15.70 -4.01 -12.58
N LEU A 204 -14.46 -3.50 -12.54
CA LEU A 204 -13.36 -4.16 -11.84
C LEU A 204 -13.45 -3.86 -10.35
N LEU A 205 -13.14 -4.86 -9.52
CA LEU A 205 -13.06 -4.71 -8.06
C LEU A 205 -11.60 -4.56 -7.63
N TRP A 206 -11.28 -3.40 -7.10
CA TRP A 206 -10.00 -3.13 -6.43
C TRP A 206 -10.20 -3.00 -4.93
N THR A 207 -9.42 -3.75 -4.14
CA THR A 207 -9.40 -3.59 -2.68
C THR A 207 -8.11 -2.94 -2.21
N ASP A 208 -8.21 -1.83 -1.48
CA ASP A 208 -7.12 -1.23 -0.73
C ASP A 208 -7.20 -1.70 0.74
N MET A 209 -6.35 -2.68 1.10
CA MET A 209 -6.34 -3.26 2.45
C MET A 209 -5.28 -2.64 3.37
N ALA A 210 -4.71 -1.49 3.01
CA ALA A 210 -3.55 -0.92 3.69
C ALA A 210 -3.72 -0.80 5.22
N HIS A 211 -4.90 -0.44 5.72
CA HIS A 211 -5.15 -0.29 7.15
C HIS A 211 -5.41 -1.60 7.90
N PHE A 212 -5.83 -2.65 7.21
CA PHE A 212 -6.18 -3.93 7.83
C PHE A 212 -5.37 -5.13 7.32
N ALA A 213 -4.35 -4.90 6.51
CA ALA A 213 -3.54 -5.97 5.92
C ALA A 213 -2.90 -6.90 6.98
N GLY A 214 -2.47 -6.36 8.12
CA GLY A 214 -1.97 -7.16 9.23
C GLY A 214 -3.04 -8.06 9.86
N LEU A 215 -4.28 -7.59 9.92
CA LEU A 215 -5.42 -8.41 10.38
C LEU A 215 -5.76 -9.50 9.38
N VAL A 216 -5.68 -9.22 8.08
CA VAL A 216 -5.82 -10.24 7.03
C VAL A 216 -4.74 -11.30 7.16
N ALA A 217 -3.48 -10.89 7.29
CA ALA A 217 -2.35 -11.81 7.47
C ALA A 217 -2.47 -12.68 8.74
N ALA A 218 -3.10 -12.15 9.79
CA ALA A 218 -3.36 -12.87 11.04
C ALA A 218 -4.67 -13.70 11.03
N GLY A 219 -5.43 -13.70 9.93
CA GLY A 219 -6.72 -14.39 9.84
C GLY A 219 -7.85 -13.75 10.67
N LEU A 220 -7.67 -12.49 11.09
CA LEU A 220 -8.64 -11.74 11.92
C LEU A 220 -9.57 -10.83 11.10
N HIS A 221 -9.33 -10.70 9.81
CA HIS A 221 -10.18 -10.00 8.85
C HIS A 221 -10.31 -10.85 7.58
N PRO A 222 -11.47 -10.86 6.91
CA PRO A 222 -11.63 -11.56 5.63
C PRO A 222 -10.53 -11.15 4.62
N ASN A 223 -10.04 -12.13 3.86
CA ASN A 223 -9.04 -11.90 2.83
C ASN A 223 -9.69 -11.41 1.54
N PRO A 224 -9.32 -10.22 0.99
CA PRO A 224 -9.90 -9.71 -0.24
C PRO A 224 -9.39 -10.39 -1.52
N VAL A 225 -8.24 -11.05 -1.49
CA VAL A 225 -7.57 -11.58 -2.68
C VAL A 225 -8.45 -12.51 -3.52
N PRO A 226 -9.23 -13.45 -2.95
CA PRO A 226 -10.09 -14.33 -3.75
C PRO A 226 -11.20 -13.62 -4.52
N TYR A 227 -11.60 -12.43 -4.10
CA TYR A 227 -12.74 -11.68 -4.64
C TYR A 227 -12.36 -10.53 -5.55
N SER A 228 -11.16 -9.96 -5.35
CA SER A 228 -10.72 -8.75 -6.04
C SER A 228 -9.95 -9.05 -7.31
N ASP A 229 -10.08 -8.19 -8.31
CA ASP A 229 -9.21 -8.23 -9.49
C ASP A 229 -7.79 -7.82 -9.12
N VAL A 230 -7.66 -6.78 -8.29
CA VAL A 230 -6.39 -6.29 -7.75
C VAL A 230 -6.57 -5.90 -6.29
N VAL A 231 -5.54 -6.14 -5.48
CA VAL A 231 -5.46 -5.70 -4.09
C VAL A 231 -4.21 -4.84 -3.91
N SER A 232 -4.35 -3.69 -3.29
CA SER A 232 -3.20 -2.86 -2.89
C SER A 232 -3.07 -2.79 -1.37
N SER A 233 -1.86 -2.53 -0.91
CA SER A 233 -1.58 -2.31 0.50
C SER A 233 -0.37 -1.41 0.71
N THR A 234 -0.22 -0.91 1.93
CA THR A 234 1.07 -0.47 2.48
C THR A 234 1.69 -1.61 3.28
N VAL A 235 3.00 -1.53 3.51
CA VAL A 235 3.72 -2.51 4.34
C VAL A 235 4.01 -1.97 5.74
N HIS A 236 4.04 -0.65 5.91
CA HIS A 236 4.46 0.05 7.13
C HIS A 236 3.35 0.33 8.16
N LYS A 237 2.11 -0.13 7.93
CA LYS A 237 0.99 0.02 8.88
C LYS A 237 0.87 -1.23 9.74
N THR A 238 -0.26 -1.89 9.77
CA THR A 238 -0.49 -3.09 10.59
C THR A 238 0.40 -4.28 10.24
N LEU A 239 1.00 -4.32 9.03
CA LEU A 239 2.01 -5.33 8.67
C LEU A 239 3.36 -5.11 9.37
N GLY A 240 3.65 -3.93 9.89
CA GLY A 240 4.86 -3.65 10.66
C GLY A 240 6.18 -3.68 9.88
N GLY A 241 6.13 -3.53 8.56
CA GLY A 241 7.30 -3.52 7.68
C GLY A 241 7.84 -2.12 7.35
N PRO A 242 8.75 -2.01 6.39
CA PRO A 242 9.33 -0.74 5.96
C PRO A 242 8.29 0.11 5.21
N ARG A 243 8.56 1.40 5.07
CA ARG A 243 7.71 2.30 4.27
C ARG A 243 7.79 1.92 2.80
N SER A 244 6.74 1.25 2.34
CA SER A 244 6.59 0.75 0.97
C SER A 244 5.13 0.45 0.65
N GLY A 245 4.85 0.10 -0.61
CA GLY A 245 3.56 -0.39 -1.09
C GLY A 245 3.66 -1.82 -1.59
N LEU A 246 2.50 -2.44 -1.77
CA LEU A 246 2.34 -3.79 -2.25
C LEU A 246 1.11 -3.85 -3.16
N ILE A 247 1.24 -4.56 -4.28
CA ILE A 247 0.12 -4.89 -5.16
C ILE A 247 0.05 -6.40 -5.31
N LEU A 248 -1.16 -6.94 -5.16
CA LEU A 248 -1.44 -8.37 -5.28
C LEU A 248 -2.57 -8.57 -6.29
N ALA A 249 -2.57 -9.74 -6.95
CA ALA A 249 -3.72 -10.22 -7.69
C ALA A 249 -3.91 -11.71 -7.44
N ARG A 250 -5.16 -12.19 -7.59
CA ARG A 250 -5.50 -13.60 -7.41
C ARG A 250 -4.74 -14.47 -8.39
N ASP A 251 -4.70 -14.06 -9.65
CA ASP A 251 -4.04 -14.78 -10.74
C ASP A 251 -2.93 -13.90 -11.34
N GLU A 252 -1.93 -14.51 -11.96
CA GLU A 252 -0.87 -13.77 -12.65
C GLU A 252 -1.39 -13.09 -13.92
N GLU A 253 -2.30 -13.75 -14.63
CA GLU A 253 -2.95 -13.21 -15.82
C GLU A 253 -4.28 -12.51 -15.46
N PRO A 254 -4.60 -11.37 -16.10
CA PRO A 254 -3.81 -10.66 -17.11
C PRO A 254 -2.77 -9.67 -16.53
N TRP A 255 -2.63 -9.59 -15.22
CA TRP A 255 -1.93 -8.49 -14.54
C TRP A 255 -0.42 -8.62 -14.55
N GLY A 256 0.12 -9.83 -14.59
CA GLY A 256 1.57 -10.08 -14.64
C GLY A 256 2.27 -9.61 -15.92
N LYS A 257 1.50 -9.18 -16.92
CA LYS A 257 2.02 -8.68 -18.21
C LYS A 257 1.78 -7.19 -18.42
N LYS A 258 1.16 -6.52 -17.50
CA LYS A 258 0.89 -5.08 -17.49
C LYS A 258 1.69 -4.41 -16.40
#